data_66edc07e378e363d441a72fc91a4c30a
#
_entry.id   66edc07e378e363d441a72fc91a4c30a
#
_cell.length_a   1.000
_cell.length_b   1.000
_cell.length_c   1.000
_cell.angle_alpha   90.00
_cell.angle_beta   90.00
_cell.angle_gamma   90.00
#
_symmetry.space_group_name_H-M   'P 1'
#
loop_
_entity.id
_entity.type
_entity.pdbx_description
1 polymer ?
#
loop_
_entity_poly.entity_id
_entity_poly.type
_entity_poly.pdbx_seq_one_letter_code
_entity_poly.pdbx_strand_id
1 'polypeptide(L)'
;MFFLLPEVRPDVILTQRARRLRAETGKEVYAQAEKEHTSFGEVLKETLVRPTRMLCTEGVVLSFGMWSAFCIGTAFMFTQSIVQVFSGLYNWSFFGTGLVQSAVVIGELIGLVASLVQDRIYFASAKRNTDTPGKPIPEARLYLSIPASFIGLSGGLFYFAWTSYASIPWVVPSISLAFVGFGMFCSTAGVTTYVVDAYAKYAASAIAGIAFLENFMSAFLPLATQSMYRTLGFNWASSLLGFIALALSCIPLILLRFGKSIRGKSPFMSEAGYEY
;
A
#
# COMPACT_ATOMS: atom_id res chain seq x y z
N MET A 1 -25.57 9.67 5.31
CA MET A 1 -24.63 9.28 4.26
C MET A 1 -25.06 8.03 3.50
N PHE A 2 -25.71 7.05 4.12
CA PHE A 2 -26.23 5.81 3.49
C PHE A 2 -27.30 5.99 2.39
N PHE A 3 -27.95 7.14 2.32
CA PHE A 3 -29.03 7.41 1.33
C PHE A 3 -28.53 7.97 -0.01
N LEU A 4 -27.25 8.30 -0.13
CA LEU A 4 -26.70 8.95 -1.34
C LEU A 4 -25.84 8.03 -2.21
N LEU A 5 -25.44 6.86 -1.71
CA LEU A 5 -24.63 5.91 -2.47
C LEU A 5 -25.49 4.70 -2.85
N PRO A 6 -25.68 4.43 -4.15
CA PRO A 6 -26.30 3.19 -4.57
C PRO A 6 -25.46 1.97 -4.18
N GLU A 7 -26.13 0.84 -3.97
CA GLU A 7 -25.44 -0.43 -3.72
C GLU A 7 -24.56 -0.79 -4.93
N VAL A 8 -23.26 -1.03 -4.68
CA VAL A 8 -22.28 -1.34 -5.73
C VAL A 8 -21.76 -2.78 -5.66
N ARG A 9 -22.17 -3.58 -4.69
CA ARG A 9 -21.75 -4.98 -4.57
C ARG A 9 -22.46 -5.84 -5.63
N PRO A 10 -21.70 -6.51 -6.52
CA PRO A 10 -22.26 -7.30 -7.61
C PRO A 10 -23.26 -8.36 -7.12
N ASP A 11 -22.92 -9.06 -6.04
CA ASP A 11 -23.74 -10.14 -5.48
C ASP A 11 -25.12 -9.66 -5.03
N VAL A 12 -25.15 -8.48 -4.37
CA VAL A 12 -26.40 -7.88 -3.89
C VAL A 12 -27.25 -7.41 -5.06
N ILE A 13 -26.62 -6.77 -6.07
CA ILE A 13 -27.30 -6.29 -7.27
C ILE A 13 -27.88 -7.46 -8.07
N LEU A 14 -27.09 -8.52 -8.28
CA LEU A 14 -27.52 -9.73 -9.00
C LEU A 14 -28.64 -10.45 -8.25
N THR A 15 -28.57 -10.56 -6.94
CA THR A 15 -29.62 -11.12 -6.10
C THR A 15 -30.92 -10.32 -6.20
N GLN A 16 -30.85 -9.00 -6.12
CA GLN A 16 -32.03 -8.14 -6.29
C GLN A 16 -32.63 -8.27 -7.70
N ARG A 17 -31.77 -8.33 -8.72
CA ARG A 17 -32.23 -8.52 -10.11
C ARG A 17 -32.87 -9.88 -10.34
N ALA A 18 -32.28 -10.95 -9.77
CA ALA A 18 -32.85 -12.30 -9.84
C ALA A 18 -34.22 -12.36 -9.16
N ARG A 19 -34.38 -11.71 -7.99
CA ARG A 19 -35.69 -11.63 -7.30
C ARG A 19 -36.74 -10.89 -8.12
N ARG A 20 -36.39 -9.78 -8.76
CA ARG A 20 -37.29 -9.04 -9.66
C ARG A 20 -37.71 -9.89 -10.86
N LEU A 21 -36.76 -10.54 -11.53
CA LEU A 21 -37.04 -11.40 -12.67
C LEU A 21 -37.97 -12.59 -12.30
N ARG A 22 -37.80 -13.19 -11.10
CA ARG A 22 -38.71 -14.21 -10.59
C ARG A 22 -40.14 -13.69 -10.41
N ALA A 23 -40.26 -12.46 -9.87
CA ALA A 23 -41.56 -11.84 -9.64
C ALA A 23 -42.25 -11.47 -10.98
N GLU A 24 -41.50 -11.06 -12.00
CA GLU A 24 -42.03 -10.62 -13.30
C GLU A 24 -42.32 -11.80 -14.24
N THR A 25 -41.47 -12.82 -14.25
CA THR A 25 -41.54 -13.90 -15.29
C THR A 25 -42.03 -15.25 -14.76
N GLY A 26 -42.13 -15.43 -13.43
CA GLY A 26 -42.45 -16.72 -12.79
C GLY A 26 -41.39 -17.81 -12.98
N LYS A 27 -40.23 -17.48 -13.61
CA LYS A 27 -39.13 -18.45 -13.84
C LYS A 27 -38.21 -18.56 -12.63
N GLU A 28 -37.72 -19.78 -12.35
CA GLU A 28 -36.78 -20.03 -11.28
C GLU A 28 -35.36 -19.56 -11.65
N VAL A 29 -35.12 -18.24 -11.60
CA VAL A 29 -33.82 -17.63 -11.82
C VAL A 29 -33.22 -17.26 -10.45
N TYR A 30 -32.07 -17.85 -10.12
CA TYR A 30 -31.35 -17.59 -8.86
C TYR A 30 -29.98 -17.00 -9.15
N ALA A 31 -29.56 -16.02 -8.36
CA ALA A 31 -28.17 -15.56 -8.38
C ALA A 31 -27.28 -16.63 -7.73
N GLN A 32 -26.02 -16.73 -8.15
CA GLN A 32 -25.07 -17.68 -7.59
C GLN A 32 -24.94 -17.52 -6.07
N ALA A 33 -24.90 -16.31 -5.57
CA ALA A 33 -24.85 -15.98 -4.14
C ALA A 33 -26.11 -16.43 -3.35
N GLU A 34 -27.25 -16.67 -4.01
CA GLU A 34 -28.44 -17.23 -3.35
C GLU A 34 -28.38 -18.77 -3.20
N LYS A 35 -27.58 -19.44 -4.02
CA LYS A 35 -27.38 -20.91 -3.99
C LYS A 35 -26.29 -21.33 -3.03
N GLU A 36 -25.32 -20.44 -2.80
CA GLU A 36 -24.20 -20.67 -1.89
C GLU A 36 -24.63 -20.35 -0.44
N HIS A 37 -25.18 -21.35 0.27
CA HIS A 37 -25.33 -21.29 1.73
C HIS A 37 -23.95 -21.40 2.39
N THR A 38 -23.20 -20.28 2.46
CA THR A 38 -21.93 -20.23 3.18
C THR A 38 -22.20 -20.41 4.68
N SER A 39 -21.73 -21.52 5.24
CA SER A 39 -21.72 -21.73 6.68
C SER A 39 -20.87 -20.67 7.37
N PHE A 40 -21.24 -20.25 8.59
CA PHE A 40 -20.43 -19.32 9.39
C PHE A 40 -18.97 -19.78 9.51
N GLY A 41 -18.73 -21.10 9.62
CA GLY A 41 -17.39 -21.68 9.64
C GLY A 41 -16.60 -21.48 8.33
N GLU A 42 -17.28 -21.52 7.18
CA GLU A 42 -16.65 -21.25 5.87
C GLU A 42 -16.30 -19.77 5.73
N VAL A 43 -17.18 -18.87 6.14
CA VAL A 43 -16.90 -17.43 6.16
C VAL A 43 -15.70 -17.12 7.06
N LEU A 44 -15.64 -17.72 8.25
CA LEU A 44 -14.52 -17.55 9.18
C LEU A 44 -13.21 -18.08 8.59
N LYS A 45 -13.25 -19.25 7.95
CA LYS A 45 -12.11 -19.84 7.26
C LYS A 45 -11.62 -18.96 6.11
N GLU A 46 -12.51 -18.41 5.31
CA GLU A 46 -12.16 -17.49 4.23
C GLU A 46 -11.59 -16.18 4.73
N THR A 47 -12.14 -15.65 5.82
CA THR A 47 -11.76 -14.32 6.33
C THR A 47 -10.48 -14.35 7.17
N LEU A 48 -10.17 -15.42 7.88
CA LEU A 48 -8.99 -15.51 8.75
C LEU A 48 -7.92 -16.45 8.22
N VAL A 49 -8.29 -17.66 7.79
CA VAL A 49 -7.30 -18.68 7.41
C VAL A 49 -6.70 -18.37 6.03
N ARG A 50 -7.50 -17.89 5.08
CA ARG A 50 -6.98 -17.59 3.73
C ARG A 50 -5.96 -16.45 3.73
N PRO A 51 -6.20 -15.26 4.34
CA PRO A 51 -5.19 -14.20 4.44
C PRO A 51 -3.90 -14.65 5.13
N THR A 52 -4.02 -15.36 6.25
CA THR A 52 -2.87 -15.88 6.99
C THR A 52 -2.08 -16.90 6.16
N ARG A 53 -2.76 -17.80 5.47
CA ARG A 53 -2.10 -18.75 4.56
C ARG A 53 -1.40 -18.02 3.42
N MET A 54 -2.06 -17.06 2.77
CA MET A 54 -1.44 -16.26 1.69
C MET A 54 -0.22 -15.50 2.19
N LEU A 55 -0.28 -14.91 3.38
CA LEU A 55 0.85 -14.21 3.98
C LEU A 55 2.05 -15.14 4.20
N CYS A 56 1.83 -16.40 4.58
CA CYS A 56 2.90 -17.36 4.85
C CYS A 56 3.40 -18.10 3.59
N THR A 57 2.55 -18.28 2.58
CA THR A 57 2.89 -19.11 1.40
C THR A 57 3.22 -18.30 0.15
N GLU A 58 2.71 -17.06 0.04
CA GLU A 58 2.91 -16.19 -1.11
C GLU A 58 4.02 -15.18 -0.84
N GLY A 59 5.19 -15.40 -1.44
CA GLY A 59 6.35 -14.50 -1.27
C GLY A 59 6.08 -13.06 -1.71
N VAL A 60 5.17 -12.84 -2.67
CA VAL A 60 4.76 -11.49 -3.12
C VAL A 60 3.92 -10.81 -2.05
N VAL A 61 2.96 -11.49 -1.43
CA VAL A 61 2.13 -10.93 -0.36
C VAL A 61 3.00 -10.56 0.84
N LEU A 62 3.93 -11.44 1.24
CA LEU A 62 4.85 -11.19 2.34
C LEU A 62 5.77 -10.01 2.06
N SER A 63 6.45 -9.98 0.91
CA SER A 63 7.41 -8.93 0.58
C SER A 63 6.73 -7.57 0.39
N PHE A 64 5.58 -7.52 -0.28
CA PHE A 64 4.78 -6.30 -0.38
C PHE A 64 4.18 -5.88 0.96
N GLY A 65 3.78 -6.86 1.78
CA GLY A 65 3.33 -6.60 3.14
C GLY A 65 4.42 -5.96 4.00
N MET A 66 5.66 -6.45 3.93
CA MET A 66 6.80 -5.85 4.64
C MET A 66 7.10 -4.43 4.15
N TRP A 67 7.09 -4.22 2.83
CA TRP A 67 7.35 -2.91 2.25
C TRP A 67 6.26 -1.89 2.61
N SER A 68 4.99 -2.25 2.44
CA SER A 68 3.85 -1.39 2.79
C SER A 68 3.76 -1.13 4.29
N ALA A 69 3.97 -2.16 5.12
CA ALA A 69 3.99 -2.06 6.57
C ALA A 69 5.10 -1.12 7.08
N PHE A 70 6.28 -1.13 6.43
CA PHE A 70 7.34 -0.17 6.73
C PHE A 70 6.91 1.27 6.39
N CYS A 71 6.27 1.50 5.23
CA CYS A 71 5.76 2.82 4.85
C CYS A 71 4.76 3.34 5.89
N ILE A 72 3.73 2.55 6.21
CA ILE A 72 2.70 2.92 7.17
C ILE A 72 3.29 3.09 8.58
N GLY A 73 4.13 2.14 9.02
CA GLY A 73 4.83 2.22 10.30
C GLY A 73 5.69 3.48 10.43
N THR A 74 6.39 3.89 9.37
CA THR A 74 7.18 5.13 9.33
C THR A 74 6.28 6.37 9.42
N ALA A 75 5.11 6.37 8.78
CA ALA A 75 4.14 7.46 8.92
C ALA A 75 3.70 7.64 10.38
N PHE A 76 3.35 6.55 11.06
CA PHE A 76 3.01 6.60 12.49
C PHE A 76 4.21 6.99 13.37
N MET A 77 5.41 6.52 13.06
CA MET A 77 6.63 6.90 13.74
C MET A 77 6.92 8.41 13.64
N PHE A 78 6.60 9.02 12.50
CA PHE A 78 6.79 10.46 12.29
C PHE A 78 5.91 11.32 13.20
N THR A 79 4.79 10.82 13.70
CA THR A 79 3.98 11.54 14.70
C THR A 79 4.77 11.87 15.97
N GLN A 80 5.77 11.07 16.29
CA GLN A 80 6.65 11.27 17.46
C GLN A 80 8.01 11.83 17.07
N SER A 81 8.66 11.32 16.02
CA SER A 81 10.02 11.72 15.65
C SER A 81 10.11 13.18 15.17
N ILE A 82 9.13 13.66 14.39
CA ILE A 82 9.07 15.07 13.97
C ILE A 82 8.96 15.98 15.20
N VAL A 83 8.11 15.62 16.16
CA VAL A 83 8.00 16.38 17.40
C VAL A 83 9.35 16.44 18.13
N GLN A 84 10.03 15.30 18.28
CA GLN A 84 11.33 15.24 18.97
C GLN A 84 12.41 16.07 18.26
N VAL A 85 12.48 15.99 16.92
CA VAL A 85 13.47 16.72 16.14
C VAL A 85 13.20 18.23 16.19
N PHE A 86 11.97 18.67 15.91
CA PHE A 86 11.67 20.10 15.80
C PHE A 86 11.58 20.79 17.18
N SER A 87 11.11 20.11 18.23
CA SER A 87 11.17 20.65 19.58
C SER A 87 12.61 20.68 20.13
N GLY A 88 13.41 19.64 19.84
CA GLY A 88 14.79 19.53 20.35
C GLY A 88 15.77 20.45 19.63
N LEU A 89 15.65 20.66 18.31
CA LEU A 89 16.59 21.46 17.54
C LEU A 89 16.19 22.93 17.41
N TYR A 90 14.87 23.22 17.29
CA TYR A 90 14.37 24.55 17.01
C TYR A 90 13.54 25.16 18.15
N ASN A 91 13.40 24.43 19.27
CA ASN A 91 12.59 24.84 20.44
C ASN A 91 11.13 25.20 20.08
N TRP A 92 10.57 24.50 19.11
CA TRP A 92 9.20 24.73 18.68
C TRP A 92 8.18 24.15 19.65
N SER A 93 7.04 24.84 19.78
CA SER A 93 5.92 24.32 20.55
C SER A 93 5.33 23.07 19.91
N PHE A 94 4.60 22.28 20.68
CA PHE A 94 3.90 21.09 20.19
C PHE A 94 2.97 21.40 19.01
N PHE A 95 2.30 22.56 19.05
CA PHE A 95 1.46 23.01 17.94
C PHE A 95 2.28 23.29 16.66
N GLY A 96 3.40 23.98 16.77
CA GLY A 96 4.29 24.25 15.64
C GLY A 96 4.83 22.98 15.00
N THR A 97 5.25 22.02 15.82
CA THR A 97 5.73 20.71 15.31
C THR A 97 4.63 19.91 14.62
N GLY A 98 3.38 20.01 15.07
CA GLY A 98 2.21 19.43 14.40
C GLY A 98 1.99 20.03 13.01
N LEU A 99 2.21 21.33 12.82
CA LEU A 99 2.10 21.96 11.50
C LEU A 99 3.16 21.45 10.52
N VAL A 100 4.37 21.09 10.97
CA VAL A 100 5.40 20.51 10.11
C VAL A 100 4.97 19.16 9.52
N GLN A 101 4.14 18.38 10.22
CA GLN A 101 3.60 17.13 9.69
C GLN A 101 2.76 17.34 8.42
N SER A 102 2.19 18.53 8.21
CA SER A 102 1.49 18.87 6.97
C SER A 102 2.39 18.75 5.72
N ALA A 103 3.71 18.84 5.88
CA ALA A 103 4.64 18.61 4.78
C ALA A 103 4.56 17.17 4.24
N VAL A 104 4.36 16.18 5.11
CA VAL A 104 4.13 14.78 4.69
C VAL A 104 2.83 14.70 3.86
N VAL A 105 1.74 15.32 4.35
CA VAL A 105 0.45 15.34 3.65
C VAL A 105 0.57 16.02 2.28
N ILE A 106 1.33 17.11 2.19
CA ILE A 106 1.60 17.76 0.88
C ILE A 106 2.29 16.78 -0.06
N GLY A 107 3.27 16.02 0.43
CA GLY A 107 3.94 14.99 -0.35
C GLY A 107 2.98 13.90 -0.85
N GLU A 108 2.08 13.43 0.02
CA GLU A 108 1.05 12.44 -0.33
C GLU A 108 0.08 12.98 -1.39
N LEU A 109 -0.34 14.25 -1.29
CA LEU A 109 -1.19 14.88 -2.29
C LEU A 109 -0.49 15.00 -3.66
N ILE A 110 0.81 15.30 -3.68
CA ILE A 110 1.61 15.29 -4.91
C ILE A 110 1.67 13.85 -5.46
N GLY A 111 1.84 12.85 -4.61
CA GLY A 111 1.80 11.43 -4.98
C GLY A 111 0.45 11.01 -5.57
N LEU A 112 -0.65 11.48 -4.99
CA LEU A 112 -2.00 11.26 -5.54
C LEU A 112 -2.13 11.82 -6.96
N VAL A 113 -1.67 13.03 -7.20
CA VAL A 113 -1.69 13.62 -8.56
C VAL A 113 -0.80 12.83 -9.52
N ALA A 114 0.39 12.40 -9.07
CA ALA A 114 1.29 11.58 -9.86
C ALA A 114 0.68 10.20 -10.19
N SER A 115 -0.13 9.62 -9.31
CA SER A 115 -0.81 8.34 -9.56
C SER A 115 -1.81 8.41 -10.72
N LEU A 116 -2.41 9.56 -10.99
CA LEU A 116 -3.27 9.76 -12.17
C LEU A 116 -2.50 9.62 -13.49
N VAL A 117 -1.23 10.07 -13.49
CA VAL A 117 -0.34 9.88 -14.66
C VAL A 117 0.07 8.41 -14.77
N GLN A 118 0.34 7.75 -13.63
CA GLN A 118 0.65 6.32 -13.57
C GLN A 118 -0.48 5.46 -14.16
N ASP A 119 -1.73 5.79 -13.88
CA ASP A 119 -2.88 5.07 -14.44
C ASP A 119 -2.92 5.15 -15.98
N ARG A 120 -2.59 6.30 -16.55
CA ARG A 120 -2.48 6.44 -18.01
C ARG A 120 -1.38 5.54 -18.59
N ILE A 121 -0.22 5.47 -17.92
CA ILE A 121 0.90 4.60 -18.32
C ILE A 121 0.49 3.13 -18.21
N TYR A 122 -0.20 2.75 -17.15
CA TYR A 122 -0.72 1.41 -16.94
C TYR A 122 -1.67 0.99 -18.06
N PHE A 123 -2.70 1.77 -18.37
CA PHE A 123 -3.62 1.46 -19.47
C PHE A 123 -2.93 1.44 -20.84
N ALA A 124 -1.94 2.31 -21.06
CA ALA A 124 -1.14 2.28 -22.28
C ALA A 124 -0.30 1.01 -22.42
N SER A 125 0.02 0.33 -21.33
CA SER A 125 0.77 -0.94 -21.34
C SER A 125 0.02 -2.09 -22.02
N ALA A 126 -1.33 -2.02 -22.09
CA ALA A 126 -2.16 -3.00 -22.78
C ALA A 126 -1.78 -3.19 -24.26
N LYS A 127 -1.30 -2.11 -24.92
CA LYS A 127 -0.84 -2.16 -26.31
C LYS A 127 0.50 -2.92 -26.47
N ARG A 128 1.27 -3.06 -25.39
CA ARG A 128 2.59 -3.74 -25.38
C ARG A 128 2.50 -5.16 -24.84
N ASN A 129 1.33 -5.56 -24.34
CA ASN A 129 1.16 -6.89 -23.76
C ASN A 129 1.04 -7.95 -24.87
N THR A 130 2.04 -8.80 -24.96
CA THR A 130 2.09 -9.91 -25.93
C THR A 130 1.46 -11.19 -25.38
N ASP A 131 1.37 -11.34 -24.06
CA ASP A 131 0.85 -12.55 -23.41
C ASP A 131 -0.68 -12.60 -23.43
N THR A 132 -1.31 -11.44 -23.12
CA THR A 132 -2.76 -11.25 -23.17
C THR A 132 -3.08 -9.95 -23.90
N PRO A 133 -3.21 -9.97 -25.24
CA PRO A 133 -3.44 -8.76 -26.00
C PRO A 133 -4.70 -8.02 -25.54
N GLY A 134 -4.56 -6.70 -25.33
CA GLY A 134 -5.67 -5.86 -24.87
C GLY A 134 -5.82 -5.74 -23.34
N LYS A 135 -5.11 -6.55 -22.54
CA LYS A 135 -5.09 -6.40 -21.07
C LYS A 135 -3.80 -5.69 -20.63
N PRO A 136 -3.88 -4.75 -19.65
CA PRO A 136 -2.70 -4.10 -19.10
C PRO A 136 -1.76 -5.09 -18.42
N ILE A 137 -0.48 -4.75 -18.36
CA ILE A 137 0.56 -5.55 -17.69
C ILE A 137 0.55 -5.20 -16.19
N PRO A 138 0.31 -6.15 -15.25
CA PRO A 138 0.24 -5.84 -13.82
C PRO A 138 1.50 -5.14 -13.28
N GLU A 139 2.68 -5.52 -13.75
CA GLU A 139 3.96 -4.92 -13.36
C GLU A 139 4.05 -3.43 -13.73
N ALA A 140 3.28 -2.96 -14.70
CA ALA A 140 3.26 -1.54 -15.07
C ALA A 140 2.71 -0.66 -13.92
N ARG A 141 1.97 -1.22 -12.96
CA ARG A 141 1.56 -0.53 -11.72
C ARG A 141 2.75 -0.07 -10.86
N LEU A 142 3.89 -0.72 -10.99
CA LEU A 142 5.08 -0.45 -10.17
C LEU A 142 6.00 0.62 -10.77
N TYR A 143 5.76 1.10 -11.99
CA TYR A 143 6.68 2.03 -12.67
C TYR A 143 6.90 3.34 -11.90
N LEU A 144 5.85 3.92 -11.31
CA LEU A 144 5.99 5.12 -10.47
C LEU A 144 6.52 4.77 -9.07
N SER A 145 6.11 3.62 -8.51
CA SER A 145 6.49 3.24 -7.15
C SER A 145 8.00 3.03 -7.00
N ILE A 146 8.68 2.58 -8.06
CA ILE A 146 10.14 2.37 -8.05
C ILE A 146 10.89 3.70 -7.81
N PRO A 147 10.84 4.70 -8.70
CA PRO A 147 11.54 5.95 -8.46
C PRO A 147 11.04 6.68 -7.21
N ALA A 148 9.74 6.60 -6.90
CA ALA A 148 9.18 7.20 -5.71
C ALA A 148 9.71 6.58 -4.41
N SER A 149 9.95 5.27 -4.36
CA SER A 149 10.52 4.61 -3.18
C SER A 149 12.01 4.89 -3.03
N PHE A 150 12.80 4.90 -4.11
CA PHE A 150 14.23 5.19 -4.03
C PHE A 150 14.51 6.66 -3.73
N ILE A 151 13.90 7.58 -4.48
CA ILE A 151 14.17 9.02 -4.37
C ILE A 151 13.29 9.65 -3.29
N GLY A 152 11.99 9.35 -3.29
CA GLY A 152 11.03 9.93 -2.35
C GLY A 152 11.21 9.35 -0.95
N LEU A 153 10.96 8.05 -0.77
CA LEU A 153 10.99 7.43 0.56
C LEU A 153 12.43 7.35 1.11
N SER A 154 13.30 6.60 0.45
CA SER A 154 14.66 6.36 0.94
C SER A 154 15.51 7.62 0.88
N GLY A 155 15.54 8.31 -0.26
CA GLY A 155 16.26 9.58 -0.43
C GLY A 155 15.73 10.66 0.50
N GLY A 156 14.42 10.78 0.68
CA GLY A 156 13.79 11.70 1.63
C GLY A 156 14.18 11.43 3.07
N LEU A 157 14.25 10.15 3.50
CA LEU A 157 14.71 9.80 4.84
C LEU A 157 16.19 10.15 5.08
N PHE A 158 17.07 9.89 4.11
CA PHE A 158 18.47 10.33 4.21
C PHE A 158 18.57 11.85 4.20
N TYR A 159 17.79 12.53 3.35
CA TYR A 159 17.76 13.99 3.32
C TYR A 159 17.28 14.55 4.66
N PHE A 160 16.22 14.00 5.26
CA PHE A 160 15.78 14.36 6.61
C PHE A 160 16.87 14.12 7.66
N ALA A 161 17.53 12.96 7.61
CA ALA A 161 18.60 12.59 8.52
C ALA A 161 19.73 13.62 8.55
N TRP A 162 20.22 14.02 7.40
CA TRP A 162 21.41 14.87 7.26
C TRP A 162 21.12 16.37 7.13
N THR A 163 19.85 16.76 7.23
CA THR A 163 19.43 18.15 7.35
C THR A 163 18.85 18.51 8.73
N SER A 164 18.70 17.54 9.62
CA SER A 164 18.21 17.74 10.99
C SER A 164 19.33 18.23 11.92
N TYR A 165 19.75 19.48 11.72
CA TYR A 165 20.73 20.21 12.55
C TYR A 165 20.18 21.58 12.92
N ALA A 166 20.52 22.07 14.14
CA ALA A 166 20.07 23.39 14.62
C ALA A 166 20.60 24.56 13.77
N SER A 167 21.71 24.37 13.04
CA SER A 167 22.29 25.35 12.12
C SER A 167 21.58 25.47 10.78
N ILE A 168 20.73 24.49 10.42
CA ILE A 168 20.03 24.46 9.14
C ILE A 168 18.61 25.04 9.34
N PRO A 169 18.13 25.91 8.42
CA PRO A 169 16.77 26.43 8.49
C PRO A 169 15.73 25.30 8.48
N TRP A 170 14.72 25.41 9.34
CA TRP A 170 13.66 24.40 9.54
C TRP A 170 12.92 23.98 8.25
N VAL A 171 12.88 24.84 7.25
CA VAL A 171 12.25 24.57 5.95
C VAL A 171 12.93 23.42 5.23
N VAL A 172 14.25 23.28 5.37
CA VAL A 172 15.04 22.26 4.67
C VAL A 172 14.64 20.83 5.10
N PRO A 173 14.66 20.48 6.40
CA PRO A 173 14.13 19.17 6.82
C PRO A 173 12.62 19.02 6.60
N SER A 174 11.84 20.12 6.55
CA SER A 174 10.40 20.03 6.22
C SER A 174 10.19 19.63 4.76
N ILE A 175 11.00 20.09 3.82
CA ILE A 175 10.94 19.67 2.41
C ILE A 175 11.22 18.16 2.29
N SER A 176 12.18 17.64 3.05
CA SER A 176 12.48 16.20 3.02
C SER A 176 11.30 15.34 3.45
N LEU A 177 10.47 15.82 4.39
CA LEU A 177 9.26 15.13 4.82
C LEU A 177 8.22 15.04 3.68
N ALA A 178 8.12 16.06 2.82
CA ALA A 178 7.26 15.99 1.65
C ALA A 178 7.76 14.92 0.64
N PHE A 179 9.08 14.78 0.45
CA PHE A 179 9.63 13.69 -0.35
C PHE A 179 9.28 12.32 0.23
N VAL A 180 9.38 12.15 1.55
CA VAL A 180 9.01 10.90 2.23
C VAL A 180 7.52 10.61 2.05
N GLY A 181 6.63 11.59 2.27
CA GLY A 181 5.19 11.45 2.06
C GLY A 181 4.85 11.03 0.63
N PHE A 182 5.46 11.67 -0.37
CA PHE A 182 5.34 11.28 -1.78
C PHE A 182 5.75 9.81 -2.01
N GLY A 183 6.91 9.41 -1.48
CA GLY A 183 7.43 8.04 -1.60
C GLY A 183 6.53 7.01 -0.93
N MET A 184 6.03 7.30 0.28
CA MET A 184 5.10 6.42 1.01
C MET A 184 3.80 6.21 0.23
N PHE A 185 3.15 7.30 -0.22
CA PHE A 185 1.91 7.21 -0.97
C PHE A 185 2.06 6.39 -2.26
N CYS A 186 3.06 6.71 -3.09
CA CYS A 186 3.28 6.01 -4.35
C CYS A 186 3.63 4.52 -4.14
N SER A 187 4.33 4.19 -3.06
CA SER A 187 4.69 2.81 -2.73
C SER A 187 3.46 2.01 -2.31
N THR A 188 2.67 2.50 -1.37
CA THR A 188 1.46 1.81 -0.88
C THR A 188 0.37 1.72 -1.95
N ALA A 189 0.17 2.77 -2.75
CA ALA A 189 -0.74 2.75 -3.89
C ALA A 189 -0.33 1.71 -4.94
N GLY A 190 0.97 1.63 -5.26
CA GLY A 190 1.51 0.63 -6.18
C GLY A 190 1.34 -0.81 -5.69
N VAL A 191 1.60 -1.05 -4.40
CA VAL A 191 1.35 -2.36 -3.76
C VAL A 191 -0.11 -2.76 -3.90
N THR A 192 -1.03 -1.89 -3.46
CA THR A 192 -2.46 -2.18 -3.45
C THR A 192 -2.98 -2.47 -4.86
N THR A 193 -2.66 -1.61 -5.82
CA THR A 193 -3.14 -1.76 -7.20
C THR A 193 -2.55 -2.98 -7.90
N TYR A 194 -1.26 -3.28 -7.68
CA TYR A 194 -0.64 -4.50 -8.21
C TYR A 194 -1.29 -5.77 -7.64
N VAL A 195 -1.53 -5.81 -6.33
CA VAL A 195 -2.14 -6.96 -5.65
C VAL A 195 -3.57 -7.20 -6.17
N VAL A 196 -4.35 -6.14 -6.37
CA VAL A 196 -5.70 -6.25 -6.95
C VAL A 196 -5.64 -6.87 -8.34
N ASP A 197 -4.72 -6.40 -9.20
CA ASP A 197 -4.62 -6.88 -10.58
C ASP A 197 -4.04 -8.31 -10.66
N ALA A 198 -3.06 -8.65 -9.79
CA ALA A 198 -2.36 -9.93 -9.85
C ALA A 198 -3.12 -11.09 -9.17
N TYR A 199 -3.89 -10.81 -8.13
CA TYR A 199 -4.62 -11.84 -7.37
C TYR A 199 -6.12 -11.90 -7.69
N ALA A 200 -6.67 -10.91 -8.42
CA ALA A 200 -8.07 -10.86 -8.85
C ALA A 200 -9.06 -11.34 -7.77
N LYS A 201 -9.63 -12.54 -7.90
CA LYS A 201 -10.60 -13.09 -6.94
C LYS A 201 -10.08 -13.26 -5.51
N TYR A 202 -8.75 -13.37 -5.34
CA TYR A 202 -8.09 -13.49 -4.03
C TYR A 202 -7.57 -12.16 -3.49
N ALA A 203 -7.74 -11.05 -4.23
CA ALA A 203 -7.19 -9.75 -3.88
C ALA A 203 -7.58 -9.28 -2.47
N ALA A 204 -8.84 -9.45 -2.08
CA ALA A 204 -9.32 -9.09 -0.74
C ALA A 204 -8.56 -9.83 0.38
N SER A 205 -8.28 -11.13 0.18
CA SER A 205 -7.52 -11.93 1.16
C SER A 205 -6.04 -11.54 1.19
N ALA A 206 -5.44 -11.25 0.04
CA ALA A 206 -4.05 -10.78 -0.04
C ALA A 206 -3.88 -9.41 0.65
N ILE A 207 -4.80 -8.46 0.37
CA ILE A 207 -4.82 -7.14 1.01
C ILE A 207 -5.04 -7.27 2.52
N ALA A 208 -5.91 -8.17 2.99
CA ALA A 208 -6.11 -8.40 4.42
C ALA A 208 -4.83 -8.91 5.11
N GLY A 209 -4.06 -9.77 4.44
CA GLY A 209 -2.75 -10.22 4.93
C GLY A 209 -1.73 -9.08 5.01
N ILE A 210 -1.67 -8.22 3.99
CA ILE A 210 -0.81 -7.02 3.97
C ILE A 210 -1.22 -6.07 5.10
N ALA A 211 -2.52 -5.77 5.23
CA ALA A 211 -3.06 -4.89 6.26
C ALA A 211 -2.77 -5.40 7.70
N PHE A 212 -2.69 -6.71 7.89
CA PHE A 212 -2.25 -7.25 9.17
C PHE A 212 -0.83 -6.81 9.52
N LEU A 213 0.12 -6.91 8.58
CA LEU A 213 1.50 -6.43 8.78
C LEU A 213 1.58 -4.91 8.95
N GLU A 214 0.79 -4.16 8.19
CA GLU A 214 0.71 -2.70 8.30
C GLU A 214 0.26 -2.28 9.70
N ASN A 215 -0.83 -2.87 10.20
CA ASN A 215 -1.32 -2.58 11.56
C ASN A 215 -0.34 -3.02 12.63
N PHE A 216 0.35 -4.15 12.45
CA PHE A 216 1.38 -4.60 13.37
C PHE A 216 2.53 -3.58 13.45
N MET A 217 3.08 -3.17 12.32
CA MET A 217 4.17 -2.19 12.27
C MET A 217 3.75 -0.81 12.78
N SER A 218 2.53 -0.35 12.46
CA SER A 218 2.01 0.93 12.95
C SER A 218 1.82 0.96 14.47
N ALA A 219 1.56 -0.19 15.08
CA ALA A 219 1.45 -0.31 16.53
C ALA A 219 2.81 -0.37 17.23
N PHE A 220 3.77 -1.13 16.69
CA PHE A 220 5.04 -1.41 17.38
C PHE A 220 6.17 -0.45 17.02
N LEU A 221 6.27 0.01 15.79
CA LEU A 221 7.38 0.88 15.36
C LEU A 221 7.43 2.22 16.13
N PRO A 222 6.30 2.91 16.41
CA PRO A 222 6.31 4.11 17.23
C PRO A 222 6.85 3.90 18.65
N LEU A 223 6.67 2.72 19.25
CA LEU A 223 7.18 2.40 20.59
C LEU A 223 8.71 2.42 20.62
N ALA A 224 9.37 2.05 19.54
CA ALA A 224 10.82 2.09 19.43
C ALA A 224 11.37 3.50 19.15
N THR A 225 10.55 4.45 18.70
CA THR A 225 10.99 5.77 18.22
C THR A 225 11.78 6.52 19.25
N GLN A 226 11.25 6.68 20.46
CA GLN A 226 11.88 7.50 21.49
C GLN A 226 13.25 6.93 21.91
N SER A 227 13.33 5.62 22.11
CA SER A 227 14.57 4.94 22.46
C SER A 227 15.61 5.05 21.34
N MET A 228 15.19 4.79 20.10
CA MET A 228 16.05 4.82 18.91
C MET A 228 16.65 6.20 18.67
N TYR A 229 15.84 7.26 18.73
CA TYR A 229 16.31 8.63 18.52
C TYR A 229 17.19 9.15 19.66
N ARG A 230 16.98 8.70 20.91
CA ARG A 230 17.83 9.05 22.04
C ARG A 230 19.18 8.35 22.00
N THR A 231 19.23 7.07 21.58
CA THR A 231 20.47 6.28 21.59
C THR A 231 21.33 6.51 20.37
N LEU A 232 20.73 6.61 19.17
CA LEU A 232 21.45 6.78 17.91
C LEU A 232 21.62 8.25 17.51
N GLY A 233 20.83 9.16 18.10
CA GLY A 233 20.74 10.55 17.66
C GLY A 233 19.85 10.69 16.39
N PHE A 234 19.47 11.94 16.08
CA PHE A 234 18.52 12.21 14.99
C PHE A 234 19.00 11.73 13.61
N ASN A 235 20.28 11.92 13.34
CA ASN A 235 20.87 11.61 12.03
C ASN A 235 20.94 10.10 11.78
N TRP A 236 21.48 9.35 12.71
CA TRP A 236 21.66 7.91 12.53
C TRP A 236 20.36 7.13 12.67
N ALA A 237 19.44 7.57 13.54
CA ALA A 237 18.11 6.97 13.64
C ALA A 237 17.34 7.09 12.32
N SER A 238 17.31 8.27 11.71
CA SER A 238 16.67 8.50 10.42
C SER A 238 17.41 7.82 9.26
N SER A 239 18.77 7.74 9.32
CA SER A 239 19.57 7.00 8.34
C SER A 239 19.29 5.50 8.38
N LEU A 240 19.12 4.92 9.57
CA LEU A 240 18.74 3.51 9.73
C LEU A 240 17.43 3.21 8.98
N LEU A 241 16.43 4.07 9.16
CA LEU A 241 15.16 3.96 8.41
C LEU A 241 15.39 4.11 6.90
N GLY A 242 16.27 5.03 6.49
CA GLY A 242 16.66 5.21 5.09
C GLY A 242 17.29 3.96 4.48
N PHE A 243 18.16 3.25 5.21
CA PHE A 243 18.75 1.98 4.75
C PHE A 243 17.71 0.86 4.65
N ILE A 244 16.79 0.76 5.60
CA ILE A 244 15.69 -0.21 5.55
C ILE A 244 14.79 0.11 4.34
N ALA A 245 14.43 1.37 4.14
CA ALA A 245 13.66 1.81 2.98
C ALA A 245 14.36 1.44 1.66
N LEU A 246 15.68 1.67 1.58
CA LEU A 246 16.49 1.34 0.41
C LEU A 246 16.45 -0.15 0.09
N ALA A 247 16.61 -1.00 1.09
CA ALA A 247 16.55 -2.45 0.94
C ALA A 247 15.15 -2.90 0.46
N LEU A 248 14.08 -2.36 1.08
CA LEU A 248 12.71 -2.70 0.69
C LEU A 248 12.34 -2.15 -0.69
N SER A 249 12.92 -1.05 -1.13
CA SER A 249 12.73 -0.49 -2.47
C SER A 249 13.26 -1.40 -3.60
N CYS A 250 14.08 -2.41 -3.26
CA CYS A 250 14.49 -3.42 -4.23
C CYS A 250 13.36 -4.42 -4.57
N ILE A 251 12.33 -4.55 -3.73
CA ILE A 251 11.20 -5.49 -3.93
C ILE A 251 10.49 -5.22 -5.27
N PRO A 252 9.99 -4.00 -5.55
CA PRO A 252 9.31 -3.74 -6.82
C PRO A 252 10.23 -3.89 -8.05
N LEU A 253 11.54 -3.67 -7.92
CA LEU A 253 12.50 -3.93 -9.00
C LEU A 253 12.60 -5.42 -9.33
N ILE A 254 12.66 -6.27 -8.31
CA ILE A 254 12.68 -7.73 -8.47
C ILE A 254 11.38 -8.18 -9.16
N LEU A 255 10.25 -7.67 -8.74
CA LEU A 255 8.96 -8.01 -9.34
C LEU A 255 8.83 -7.48 -10.78
N LEU A 256 9.35 -6.29 -11.08
CA LEU A 256 9.35 -5.78 -12.45
C LEU A 256 10.15 -6.69 -13.39
N ARG A 257 11.27 -7.28 -12.93
CA ARG A 257 12.12 -8.12 -13.75
C ARG A 257 11.65 -9.57 -13.82
N PHE A 258 11.16 -10.11 -12.72
CA PHE A 258 10.82 -11.53 -12.57
C PHE A 258 9.34 -11.80 -12.37
N GLY A 259 8.47 -10.77 -12.42
CA GLY A 259 7.04 -10.85 -12.07
C GLY A 259 6.30 -11.93 -12.84
N LYS A 260 6.53 -12.05 -14.15
CA LYS A 260 5.93 -13.10 -14.99
C LYS A 260 6.27 -14.51 -14.47
N SER A 261 7.55 -14.78 -14.15
CA SER A 261 7.99 -16.07 -13.61
C SER A 261 7.43 -16.34 -12.22
N ILE A 262 7.32 -15.30 -11.38
CA ILE A 262 6.78 -15.40 -10.02
C ILE A 262 5.27 -15.69 -10.08
N ARG A 263 4.52 -15.00 -10.93
CA ARG A 263 3.08 -15.26 -11.12
C ARG A 263 2.80 -16.69 -11.59
N GLY A 264 3.60 -17.21 -12.51
CA GLY A 264 3.46 -18.58 -13.01
C GLY A 264 3.74 -19.67 -11.96
N LYS A 265 4.49 -19.34 -10.90
CA LYS A 265 4.79 -20.26 -9.79
C LYS A 265 3.85 -20.12 -8.59
N SER A 266 3.13 -19.02 -8.50
CA SER A 266 2.17 -18.77 -7.41
C SER A 266 0.89 -19.54 -7.69
N PRO A 267 0.43 -20.41 -6.77
CA PRO A 267 -0.83 -21.14 -6.95
C PRO A 267 -2.04 -20.22 -7.02
N PHE A 268 -2.08 -19.15 -6.21
CA PHE A 268 -3.21 -18.21 -6.20
C PHE A 268 -3.24 -17.28 -7.41
N MET A 269 -2.08 -16.79 -7.88
CA MET A 269 -2.01 -15.94 -9.07
C MET A 269 -2.26 -16.73 -10.35
N SER A 270 -1.75 -17.97 -10.46
CA SER A 270 -1.98 -18.81 -11.63
C SER A 270 -3.45 -19.18 -11.78
N GLU A 271 -4.11 -19.53 -10.68
CA GLU A 271 -5.55 -19.81 -10.66
C GLU A 271 -6.38 -18.57 -10.99
N ALA A 272 -5.99 -17.38 -10.51
CA ALA A 272 -6.64 -16.12 -10.83
C ALA A 272 -6.50 -15.75 -12.33
N GLY A 273 -5.43 -16.16 -12.99
CA GLY A 273 -5.18 -15.89 -14.41
C GLY A 273 -6.04 -16.71 -15.38
N TYR A 274 -6.60 -17.83 -14.95
CA TYR A 274 -7.44 -18.70 -15.79
C TYR A 274 -8.92 -18.30 -15.88
N GLU A 275 -9.38 -17.38 -15.04
CA GLU A 275 -10.80 -16.95 -15.00
C GLU A 275 -11.12 -15.70 -15.84
N TYR A 276 -10.23 -15.32 -16.78
CA TYR A 276 -10.44 -14.16 -17.66
C TYR A 276 -10.58 -14.56 -19.12
#